data_f27a97451b0090cc769c4f6cceef71c3
#
_entry.id   f27a97451b0090cc769c4f6cceef71c3
#
_cell.length_a   1.000
_cell.length_b   1.000
_cell.length_c   1.000
_cell.angle_alpha   90.00
_cell.angle_beta   90.00
_cell.angle_gamma   90.00
#
_symmetry.space_group_name_H-M   'P 1'
#
loop_
_entity.id
_entity.type
_entity.pdbx_description
1 polymer ?
#
loop_
_entity_poly.entity_id
_entity_poly.type
_entity_poly.pdbx_seq_one_letter_code
_entity_poly.pdbx_strand_id
1 'polypeptide(L)'
;MISAFKQPRFKIFQGFSLFLLPGLLTISTTLISCSVQTPNSENQTTGLETKVVRMGYQTSGDIVRLKGLIEKRLQPLGVSVEWAQFAAGPQLMEAMNVGRVDIGSVGETPPIFAQAAGASLVYVASNKPSTGKGSGIIVQKNSPIRTLADLKGKKVVFQKGSASHYLLIKALEEAGLKYSDIQAISLPPSEARDAFIQGKIDAWVTWDPYLAVAQKKANARVLRDASGIATQGGYYMASRKFATENPKLVRLVLEEIDNTGKWGEKNRAEVVKLIIPHLKIDEDILTTMVERRTYGLRPITPEIMENQQKIADLFAKEKVIPKPISIKEAMLTTEQYAAITPETISQK
;
A
#
# COMPACT_ATOMS: atom_id res chain seq x y z
N MET A 1 -6.46 38.77 -24.41
CA MET A 1 -5.00 38.98 -24.28
C MET A 1 -4.38 37.64 -23.99
N ILE A 2 -3.73 37.06 -24.97
CA ILE A 2 -3.13 35.71 -24.95
C ILE A 2 -1.63 35.92 -24.65
N SER A 3 -1.14 35.42 -23.56
CA SER A 3 0.30 35.43 -23.22
C SER A 3 0.86 34.01 -23.40
N ALA A 4 1.77 33.90 -24.36
CA ALA A 4 2.46 32.68 -24.76
C ALA A 4 3.61 32.36 -23.79
N PHE A 5 3.68 31.16 -23.26
CA PHE A 5 4.84 30.65 -22.54
C PHE A 5 5.83 29.98 -23.48
N LYS A 6 7.05 30.54 -23.52
CA LYS A 6 8.22 30.02 -24.27
C LYS A 6 8.83 28.83 -23.57
N GLN A 7 9.06 27.75 -24.30
CA GLN A 7 9.90 26.61 -23.87
C GLN A 7 11.38 26.89 -24.10
N PRO A 8 12.31 26.43 -23.26
CA PRO A 8 13.76 26.50 -23.51
C PRO A 8 14.24 25.35 -24.42
N ARG A 9 15.00 25.68 -25.44
CA ARG A 9 15.69 24.77 -26.37
C ARG A 9 16.95 24.20 -25.69
N PHE A 10 17.10 22.90 -25.67
CA PHE A 10 18.37 22.21 -25.35
C PHE A 10 19.29 22.20 -26.59
N LYS A 11 20.53 22.67 -26.41
CA LYS A 11 21.59 22.59 -27.41
C LYS A 11 22.37 21.29 -27.26
N ILE A 12 22.47 20.53 -28.34
CA ILE A 12 23.32 19.37 -28.52
C ILE A 12 24.75 19.84 -28.79
N PHE A 13 25.72 19.40 -28.02
CA PHE A 13 27.14 19.54 -28.32
C PHE A 13 27.70 18.19 -28.81
N GLN A 14 28.06 18.14 -30.09
CA GLN A 14 28.93 17.12 -30.68
C GLN A 14 30.38 17.61 -30.60
N GLY A 15 31.29 16.74 -30.13
CA GLY A 15 32.72 16.96 -30.17
C GLY A 15 33.46 15.66 -30.40
N PHE A 16 33.85 15.40 -31.64
CA PHE A 16 34.81 14.35 -32.04
C PHE A 16 36.22 14.75 -31.62
N SER A 17 37.03 13.80 -31.16
CA SER A 17 38.47 13.74 -31.47
C SER A 17 39.05 12.35 -31.24
N LEU A 18 39.59 11.84 -32.28
CA LEU A 18 40.40 10.65 -32.49
C LEU A 18 41.87 10.95 -32.19
N PHE A 19 42.61 10.08 -31.44
CA PHE A 19 44.05 9.94 -31.59
C PHE A 19 44.54 8.51 -31.36
N LEU A 20 45.37 8.05 -32.26
CA LEU A 20 45.96 6.71 -32.38
C LEU A 20 47.39 6.61 -31.80
N LEU A 21 47.69 5.50 -31.10
CA LEU A 21 48.85 4.57 -31.11
C LEU A 21 50.30 5.10 -30.99
N PRO A 22 51.32 4.17 -30.81
CA PRO A 22 51.51 3.02 -29.90
C PRO A 22 52.88 3.09 -29.15
N GLY A 23 53.16 2.16 -28.25
CA GLY A 23 54.50 1.98 -27.69
C GLY A 23 54.63 0.77 -26.77
N LEU A 24 55.16 -0.33 -27.30
CA LEU A 24 55.69 -1.47 -26.53
C LEU A 24 56.94 -1.09 -25.73
N LEU A 25 57.02 -1.48 -24.46
CA LEU A 25 58.28 -1.81 -23.82
C LEU A 25 58.08 -2.86 -22.71
N THR A 26 58.61 -4.03 -22.90
CA THR A 26 58.70 -5.13 -21.94
C THR A 26 59.91 -4.90 -21.01
N ILE A 27 59.66 -4.89 -19.71
CA ILE A 27 60.75 -5.06 -18.70
C ILE A 27 60.27 -6.10 -17.70
N SER A 28 60.91 -7.29 -17.73
CA SER A 28 60.81 -8.34 -16.73
C SER A 28 61.68 -7.98 -15.52
N THR A 29 61.05 -7.83 -14.35
CA THR A 29 61.80 -7.84 -13.06
C THR A 29 61.11 -8.84 -12.13
N THR A 30 61.81 -9.92 -11.87
CA THR A 30 61.54 -10.89 -10.81
C THR A 30 61.79 -10.25 -9.46
N LEU A 31 60.76 -10.09 -8.61
CA LEU A 31 60.91 -9.75 -7.21
C LEU A 31 60.33 -10.85 -6.33
N ILE A 32 61.17 -11.37 -5.48
CA ILE A 32 60.90 -12.34 -4.42
C ILE A 32 59.91 -11.71 -3.43
N SER A 33 58.74 -12.33 -3.28
CA SER A 33 57.72 -11.90 -2.34
C SER A 33 57.86 -12.65 -1.02
N CYS A 34 58.26 -11.97 0.05
CA CYS A 34 58.04 -12.43 1.41
C CYS A 34 56.58 -12.26 1.77
N SER A 35 55.88 -13.35 1.95
CA SER A 35 54.48 -13.35 2.44
C SER A 35 54.44 -13.04 3.94
N VAL A 36 54.06 -11.82 4.28
CA VAL A 36 53.56 -11.49 5.62
C VAL A 36 52.06 -11.81 5.62
N GLN A 37 51.68 -12.88 6.31
CA GLN A 37 50.27 -13.18 6.61
C GLN A 37 49.76 -12.17 7.62
N THR A 38 48.99 -11.19 7.16
CA THR A 38 48.10 -10.44 8.01
C THR A 38 46.83 -11.29 8.25
N PRO A 39 46.30 -11.34 9.49
CA PRO A 39 45.05 -12.05 9.71
C PRO A 39 43.94 -11.38 8.95
N ASN A 40 43.33 -12.12 8.00
CA ASN A 40 42.10 -11.77 7.32
C ASN A 40 41.01 -11.58 8.39
N SER A 41 40.63 -10.35 8.66
CA SER A 41 39.29 -10.09 9.16
C SER A 41 38.35 -10.44 7.98
N GLU A 42 37.78 -11.62 8.04
CA GLU A 42 36.66 -11.98 7.18
C GLU A 42 35.53 -10.96 7.41
N ASN A 43 35.52 -9.92 6.59
CA ASN A 43 34.33 -9.18 6.30
C ASN A 43 33.36 -10.20 5.66
N GLN A 44 32.52 -10.83 6.47
CA GLN A 44 31.34 -11.54 5.97
C GLN A 44 30.51 -10.51 5.19
N THR A 45 30.80 -10.35 3.92
CA THR A 45 29.88 -9.74 2.97
C THR A 45 28.59 -10.55 3.06
N THR A 46 27.61 -10.01 3.78
CA THR A 46 26.25 -10.53 3.73
C THR A 46 25.88 -10.60 2.26
N GLY A 47 25.68 -11.82 1.72
CA GLY A 47 25.48 -12.05 0.28
C GLY A 47 24.16 -11.49 -0.28
N LEU A 48 23.76 -10.31 0.20
CA LEU A 48 22.59 -9.57 -0.27
C LEU A 48 23.03 -8.62 -1.38
N GLU A 49 22.54 -8.86 -2.60
CA GLU A 49 22.75 -7.98 -3.75
C GLU A 49 21.94 -6.68 -3.62
N THR A 50 20.74 -6.76 -3.03
CA THR A 50 19.84 -5.62 -2.81
C THR A 50 20.39 -4.68 -1.74
N LYS A 51 20.61 -3.41 -2.11
CA LYS A 51 21.12 -2.36 -1.21
C LYS A 51 20.04 -1.40 -0.71
N VAL A 52 18.87 -1.40 -1.32
CA VAL A 52 17.75 -0.50 -1.01
C VAL A 52 16.45 -1.30 -1.01
N VAL A 53 15.63 -1.15 0.03
CA VAL A 53 14.24 -1.61 0.08
C VAL A 53 13.31 -0.41 -0.06
N ARG A 54 12.48 -0.41 -1.10
CA ARG A 54 11.52 0.67 -1.38
C ARG A 54 10.17 0.32 -0.81
N MET A 55 9.78 1.05 0.25
CA MET A 55 8.52 0.85 0.97
C MET A 55 7.44 1.83 0.50
N GLY A 56 6.27 1.31 0.13
CA GLY A 56 5.09 2.12 -0.17
C GLY A 56 4.12 2.20 1.00
N TYR A 57 3.61 3.40 1.32
CA TYR A 57 2.61 3.59 2.38
C TYR A 57 1.51 4.59 1.97
N GLN A 58 0.39 4.54 2.68
CA GLN A 58 -0.74 5.44 2.48
C GLN A 58 -0.87 6.46 3.62
N THR A 59 -1.72 7.47 3.44
CA THR A 59 -1.88 8.62 4.35
C THR A 59 -2.27 8.26 5.79
N SER A 60 -2.73 7.04 6.04
CA SER A 60 -3.26 6.64 7.35
C SER A 60 -2.24 6.50 8.49
N GLY A 61 -0.97 6.88 8.28
CA GLY A 61 0.11 6.81 9.28
C GLY A 61 0.64 5.39 9.46
N ASP A 62 1.82 5.13 8.92
CA ASP A 62 2.51 3.85 9.07
C ASP A 62 3.43 3.92 10.30
N ILE A 63 3.01 3.27 11.39
CA ILE A 63 3.72 3.36 12.68
C ILE A 63 5.11 2.73 12.63
N VAL A 64 5.36 1.70 11.80
CA VAL A 64 6.69 1.09 11.66
C VAL A 64 7.67 2.07 11.03
N ARG A 65 7.23 2.84 10.04
CA ARG A 65 7.99 3.91 9.41
C ARG A 65 8.34 5.01 10.41
N LEU A 66 7.34 5.48 11.16
CA LEU A 66 7.52 6.58 12.12
C LEU A 66 8.45 6.21 13.27
N LYS A 67 8.58 4.93 13.60
CA LYS A 67 9.53 4.42 14.61
C LYS A 67 10.93 4.11 14.01
N GLY A 68 11.10 4.13 12.69
CA GLY A 68 12.37 3.83 12.00
C GLY A 68 12.87 2.41 12.30
N LEU A 69 11.97 1.44 12.48
CA LEU A 69 12.37 0.09 12.93
C LEU A 69 12.90 -0.76 11.79
N ILE A 70 12.35 -0.65 10.60
CA ILE A 70 12.84 -1.37 9.42
C ILE A 70 14.25 -0.87 9.07
N GLU A 71 14.49 0.44 9.10
CA GLU A 71 15.80 1.04 8.87
C GLU A 71 16.83 0.51 9.86
N LYS A 72 16.52 0.52 11.16
CA LYS A 72 17.39 0.00 12.21
C LYS A 72 17.70 -1.50 12.02
N ARG A 73 16.70 -2.27 11.59
CA ARG A 73 16.81 -3.72 11.36
C ARG A 73 17.69 -4.07 10.17
N LEU A 74 17.63 -3.26 9.10
CA LEU A 74 18.32 -3.54 7.84
C LEU A 74 19.71 -2.88 7.74
N GLN A 75 19.95 -1.80 8.49
CA GLN A 75 21.24 -1.08 8.49
C GLN A 75 22.47 -1.98 8.73
N PRO A 76 22.48 -2.93 9.70
CA PRO A 76 23.61 -3.83 9.91
C PRO A 76 23.88 -4.77 8.74
N LEU A 77 22.91 -4.93 7.83
CA LEU A 77 23.03 -5.74 6.61
C LEU A 77 23.52 -4.91 5.42
N GLY A 78 23.80 -3.62 5.62
CA GLY A 78 24.20 -2.70 4.55
C GLY A 78 23.04 -2.35 3.59
N VAL A 79 21.79 -2.45 4.05
CA VAL A 79 20.57 -2.18 3.27
C VAL A 79 19.89 -0.94 3.81
N SER A 80 19.64 0.04 2.95
CA SER A 80 18.84 1.24 3.26
C SER A 80 17.35 1.05 2.95
N VAL A 81 16.51 1.92 3.51
CA VAL A 81 15.06 1.91 3.27
C VAL A 81 14.64 3.27 2.72
N GLU A 82 13.88 3.25 1.63
CA GLU A 82 13.25 4.42 1.03
C GLU A 82 11.73 4.31 1.17
N TRP A 83 11.07 5.42 1.55
CA TRP A 83 9.63 5.46 1.72
C TRP A 83 8.96 6.38 0.70
N ALA A 84 7.92 5.87 0.04
CA ALA A 84 7.07 6.65 -0.86
C ALA A 84 5.62 6.65 -0.37
N GLN A 85 5.02 7.85 -0.30
CA GLN A 85 3.63 8.03 0.09
C GLN A 85 2.69 8.05 -1.12
N PHE A 86 1.56 7.36 -1.00
CA PHE A 86 0.52 7.30 -2.02
C PHE A 86 -0.84 7.73 -1.46
N ALA A 87 -1.64 8.40 -2.29
CA ALA A 87 -2.99 8.85 -1.90
C ALA A 87 -3.94 7.67 -1.64
N ALA A 88 -3.78 6.57 -2.41
CA ALA A 88 -4.59 5.36 -2.28
C ALA A 88 -3.85 4.14 -2.84
N GLY A 89 -4.41 2.95 -2.59
CA GLY A 89 -3.82 1.67 -3.00
C GLY A 89 -3.57 1.49 -4.51
N PRO A 90 -4.46 1.92 -5.42
CA PRO A 90 -4.21 1.79 -6.85
C PRO A 90 -2.88 2.40 -7.30
N GLN A 91 -2.56 3.64 -6.89
CA GLN A 91 -1.31 4.32 -7.24
C GLN A 91 -0.08 3.61 -6.67
N LEU A 92 -0.21 3.02 -5.45
CA LEU A 92 0.86 2.22 -4.86
C LEU A 92 1.10 0.96 -5.69
N MET A 93 0.05 0.27 -6.15
CA MET A 93 0.18 -0.93 -6.99
C MET A 93 0.80 -0.61 -8.35
N GLU A 94 0.47 0.53 -8.96
CA GLU A 94 1.10 1.00 -10.20
C GLU A 94 2.60 1.24 -10.00
N ALA A 95 2.98 1.94 -8.92
CA ALA A 95 4.39 2.20 -8.59
C ALA A 95 5.17 0.89 -8.33
N MET A 96 4.53 -0.10 -7.69
CA MET A 96 5.13 -1.41 -7.46
C MET A 96 5.29 -2.19 -8.77
N ASN A 97 4.30 -2.14 -9.67
CA ASN A 97 4.36 -2.81 -10.97
C ASN A 97 5.51 -2.31 -11.86
N VAL A 98 5.86 -1.02 -11.75
CA VAL A 98 6.99 -0.42 -12.49
C VAL A 98 8.30 -0.41 -11.69
N GLY A 99 8.39 -1.14 -10.59
CA GLY A 99 9.63 -1.33 -9.79
C GLY A 99 10.05 -0.12 -8.96
N ARG A 100 9.15 0.84 -8.70
CA ARG A 100 9.42 1.99 -7.81
C ARG A 100 9.10 1.72 -6.35
N VAL A 101 8.38 0.64 -6.07
CA VAL A 101 8.05 0.13 -4.74
C VAL A 101 8.29 -1.38 -4.75
N ASP A 102 8.98 -1.88 -3.73
CA ASP A 102 9.28 -3.30 -3.57
C ASP A 102 8.23 -4.00 -2.70
N ILE A 103 7.79 -3.34 -1.63
CA ILE A 103 6.79 -3.85 -0.68
C ILE A 103 5.91 -2.71 -0.15
N GLY A 104 4.63 -2.98 0.10
CA GLY A 104 3.72 -1.96 0.64
C GLY A 104 2.36 -2.51 1.05
N SER A 105 1.63 -1.73 1.87
CA SER A 105 0.32 -2.11 2.41
C SER A 105 -0.83 -1.47 1.62
N VAL A 106 -1.82 -2.29 1.28
CA VAL A 106 -3.05 -1.87 0.58
C VAL A 106 -4.28 -2.58 1.14
N GLY A 107 -5.47 -2.09 0.81
CA GLY A 107 -6.73 -2.83 1.04
C GLY A 107 -6.83 -4.10 0.16
N GLU A 108 -7.95 -4.79 0.28
CA GLU A 108 -8.23 -6.04 -0.47
C GLU A 108 -8.40 -5.81 -1.97
N THR A 109 -8.88 -4.66 -2.37
CA THR A 109 -9.29 -4.36 -3.75
C THR A 109 -8.14 -4.01 -4.71
N PRO A 110 -7.14 -3.16 -4.35
CA PRO A 110 -6.09 -2.74 -5.26
C PRO A 110 -5.29 -3.87 -5.90
N PRO A 111 -4.96 -4.99 -5.20
CA PRO A 111 -4.27 -6.12 -5.81
C PRO A 111 -5.07 -6.79 -6.94
N ILE A 112 -6.40 -6.88 -6.78
CA ILE A 112 -7.31 -7.47 -7.80
C ILE A 112 -7.25 -6.65 -9.09
N PHE A 113 -7.33 -5.33 -8.98
CA PHE A 113 -7.25 -4.45 -10.15
C PHE A 113 -5.89 -4.49 -10.80
N ALA A 114 -4.81 -4.49 -10.02
CA ALA A 114 -3.45 -4.59 -10.53
C ALA A 114 -3.23 -5.93 -11.27
N GLN A 115 -3.68 -7.05 -10.70
CA GLN A 115 -3.60 -8.36 -11.34
C GLN A 115 -4.44 -8.43 -12.62
N ALA A 116 -5.66 -7.87 -12.63
CA ALA A 116 -6.50 -7.79 -13.83
C ALA A 116 -5.85 -6.97 -14.95
N ALA A 117 -5.00 -6.01 -14.58
CA ALA A 117 -4.17 -5.22 -15.51
C ALA A 117 -2.84 -5.91 -15.90
N GLY A 118 -2.57 -7.12 -15.40
CA GLY A 118 -1.37 -7.91 -15.76
C GLY A 118 -0.13 -7.63 -14.90
N ALA A 119 -0.29 -6.97 -13.74
CA ALA A 119 0.83 -6.69 -12.84
C ALA A 119 1.39 -7.97 -12.20
N SER A 120 2.73 -8.09 -12.15
CA SER A 120 3.44 -9.23 -11.53
C SER A 120 3.72 -8.96 -10.05
N LEU A 121 2.68 -9.07 -9.22
CA LEU A 121 2.68 -8.80 -7.79
C LEU A 121 2.29 -10.06 -7.00
N VAL A 122 2.70 -10.11 -5.73
CA VAL A 122 2.37 -11.25 -4.84
C VAL A 122 1.89 -10.77 -3.48
N TYR A 123 0.97 -11.54 -2.89
CA TYR A 123 0.54 -11.38 -1.50
C TYR A 123 1.63 -11.94 -0.58
N VAL A 124 2.17 -11.15 0.35
CA VAL A 124 3.22 -11.61 1.26
C VAL A 124 2.76 -11.73 2.72
N ALA A 125 1.76 -10.95 3.13
CA ALA A 125 1.07 -11.08 4.41
C ALA A 125 -0.33 -10.49 4.34
N SER A 126 -1.23 -10.92 5.23
CA SER A 126 -2.56 -10.34 5.43
C SER A 126 -2.59 -9.56 6.74
N ASN A 127 -3.25 -8.41 6.76
CA ASN A 127 -3.61 -7.75 8.01
C ASN A 127 -4.66 -8.58 8.77
N LYS A 128 -4.75 -8.41 10.09
CA LYS A 128 -5.88 -8.93 10.85
C LYS A 128 -7.19 -8.33 10.33
N PRO A 129 -8.33 -9.06 10.45
CA PRO A 129 -9.62 -8.51 10.07
C PRO A 129 -9.89 -7.18 10.74
N SER A 130 -10.46 -6.25 10.01
CA SER A 130 -10.84 -4.94 10.54
C SER A 130 -12.19 -5.02 11.27
N THR A 131 -12.46 -4.06 12.16
CA THR A 131 -13.79 -3.91 12.76
C THR A 131 -14.84 -3.43 11.73
N GLY A 132 -14.39 -2.90 10.59
CA GLY A 132 -15.24 -2.23 9.61
C GLY A 132 -15.55 -0.77 9.93
N LYS A 133 -15.39 -0.34 11.17
CA LYS A 133 -15.76 1.02 11.63
C LYS A 133 -14.89 2.15 11.05
N GLY A 134 -13.71 1.81 10.54
CA GLY A 134 -12.78 2.76 9.91
C GLY A 134 -13.05 3.06 8.44
N SER A 135 -14.12 2.51 7.87
CA SER A 135 -14.55 2.77 6.48
C SER A 135 -16.07 2.90 6.43
N GLY A 136 -16.59 3.75 5.57
CA GLY A 136 -18.04 3.95 5.50
C GLY A 136 -18.52 4.78 4.32
N ILE A 137 -19.82 4.70 4.10
CA ILE A 137 -20.59 5.58 3.21
C ILE A 137 -21.12 6.71 4.08
N ILE A 138 -20.77 7.94 3.76
CA ILE A 138 -21.18 9.13 4.50
C ILE A 138 -21.99 10.07 3.64
N VAL A 139 -22.87 10.81 4.30
CA VAL A 139 -23.71 11.85 3.73
C VAL A 139 -23.64 13.11 4.58
N GLN A 140 -24.02 14.25 4.04
CA GLN A 140 -24.13 15.49 4.80
C GLN A 140 -25.11 15.33 5.99
N LYS A 141 -24.89 16.07 7.08
CA LYS A 141 -25.74 16.03 8.28
C LYS A 141 -27.24 16.14 7.95
N ASN A 142 -27.58 17.10 7.10
CA ASN A 142 -28.96 17.40 6.72
C ASN A 142 -29.40 16.72 5.41
N SER A 143 -28.62 15.75 4.89
CA SER A 143 -29.00 15.00 3.70
C SER A 143 -30.34 14.28 3.89
N PRO A 144 -31.23 14.30 2.88
CA PRO A 144 -32.45 13.50 2.90
C PRO A 144 -32.23 11.99 2.80
N ILE A 145 -31.02 11.55 2.38
CA ILE A 145 -30.64 10.15 2.28
C ILE A 145 -30.56 9.56 3.69
N ARG A 146 -31.41 8.59 4.02
CA ARG A 146 -31.51 7.94 5.34
C ARG A 146 -31.14 6.47 5.30
N THR A 147 -31.35 5.81 4.18
CA THR A 147 -31.09 4.39 3.94
C THR A 147 -30.19 4.19 2.73
N LEU A 148 -29.63 2.99 2.56
CA LEU A 148 -28.87 2.66 1.36
C LEU A 148 -29.73 2.69 0.09
N ALA A 149 -31.03 2.38 0.19
CA ALA A 149 -31.97 2.42 -0.94
C ALA A 149 -32.12 3.85 -1.50
N ASP A 150 -31.95 4.88 -0.66
CA ASP A 150 -32.02 6.29 -1.08
C ASP A 150 -30.84 6.72 -1.95
N LEU A 151 -29.81 5.88 -2.10
CA LEU A 151 -28.69 6.12 -3.01
C LEU A 151 -29.08 6.02 -4.48
N LYS A 152 -30.25 5.44 -4.80
CA LYS A 152 -30.72 5.33 -6.18
C LYS A 152 -30.78 6.71 -6.86
N GLY A 153 -30.13 6.82 -8.03
CA GLY A 153 -30.01 8.07 -8.80
C GLY A 153 -29.07 9.12 -8.22
N LYS A 154 -28.40 8.88 -7.08
CA LYS A 154 -27.53 9.84 -6.38
C LYS A 154 -26.10 9.82 -6.90
N LYS A 155 -25.40 10.97 -6.75
CA LYS A 155 -23.96 11.12 -7.01
C LYS A 155 -23.18 10.52 -5.85
N VAL A 156 -22.67 9.30 -6.03
CA VAL A 156 -21.89 8.58 -5.04
C VAL A 156 -20.41 8.60 -5.45
N VAL A 157 -19.58 9.25 -4.64
CA VAL A 157 -18.15 9.38 -4.90
C VAL A 157 -17.37 8.37 -4.09
N PHE A 158 -16.34 7.81 -4.70
CA PHE A 158 -15.39 6.84 -4.12
C PHE A 158 -14.11 6.82 -4.94
N GLN A 159 -13.06 6.14 -4.47
CA GLN A 159 -11.85 5.88 -5.24
C GLN A 159 -11.97 4.54 -5.97
N LYS A 160 -12.01 4.55 -7.31
CA LYS A 160 -12.05 3.31 -8.11
C LYS A 160 -10.84 2.41 -7.82
N GLY A 161 -11.08 1.12 -7.68
CA GLY A 161 -10.03 0.13 -7.42
C GLY A 161 -9.48 0.14 -5.98
N SER A 162 -10.06 0.92 -5.05
CA SER A 162 -9.72 0.88 -3.63
C SER A 162 -10.74 0.08 -2.81
N ALA A 163 -10.47 -0.14 -1.52
CA ALA A 163 -11.40 -0.78 -0.59
C ALA A 163 -12.78 -0.09 -0.53
N SER A 164 -12.84 1.24 -0.77
CA SER A 164 -14.12 1.94 -0.84
C SER A 164 -14.99 1.51 -2.03
N HIS A 165 -14.36 1.04 -3.11
CA HIS A 165 -15.09 0.50 -4.26
C HIS A 165 -15.78 -0.83 -3.89
N TYR A 166 -15.09 -1.72 -3.18
CA TYR A 166 -15.68 -2.97 -2.71
C TYR A 166 -16.80 -2.72 -1.69
N LEU A 167 -16.57 -1.83 -0.72
CA LEU A 167 -17.58 -1.43 0.25
C LEU A 167 -18.84 -0.89 -0.45
N LEU A 168 -18.68 -0.05 -1.47
CA LEU A 168 -19.81 0.47 -2.24
C LEU A 168 -20.62 -0.65 -2.88
N ILE A 169 -19.97 -1.57 -3.58
CA ILE A 169 -20.68 -2.69 -4.25
C ILE A 169 -21.42 -3.55 -3.22
N LYS A 170 -20.77 -3.87 -2.09
CA LYS A 170 -21.42 -4.66 -1.03
C LYS A 170 -22.61 -3.96 -0.38
N ALA A 171 -22.52 -2.64 -0.20
CA ALA A 171 -23.61 -1.85 0.34
C ALA A 171 -24.79 -1.73 -0.65
N LEU A 172 -24.52 -1.63 -1.94
CA LEU A 172 -25.56 -1.65 -2.98
C LEU A 172 -26.23 -3.03 -3.05
N GLU A 173 -25.46 -4.12 -2.97
CA GLU A 173 -25.99 -5.49 -2.90
C GLU A 173 -26.93 -5.66 -1.69
N GLU A 174 -26.54 -5.15 -0.50
CA GLU A 174 -27.35 -5.16 0.73
C GLU A 174 -28.69 -4.42 0.54
N ALA A 175 -28.69 -3.34 -0.27
CA ALA A 175 -29.89 -2.56 -0.59
C ALA A 175 -30.71 -3.09 -1.77
N GLY A 176 -30.29 -4.17 -2.43
CA GLY A 176 -30.93 -4.65 -3.66
C GLY A 176 -30.73 -3.73 -4.87
N LEU A 177 -29.73 -2.84 -4.81
CA LEU A 177 -29.40 -1.91 -5.90
C LEU A 177 -28.27 -2.48 -6.77
N LYS A 178 -28.30 -2.11 -8.06
CA LYS A 178 -27.21 -2.35 -9.00
C LYS A 178 -26.26 -1.16 -9.02
N TYR A 179 -25.03 -1.39 -9.44
CA TYR A 179 -24.06 -0.32 -9.64
C TYR A 179 -24.54 0.75 -10.64
N SER A 180 -25.32 0.34 -11.65
CA SER A 180 -25.96 1.24 -12.61
C SER A 180 -27.11 2.08 -12.05
N ASP A 181 -27.60 1.79 -10.85
CA ASP A 181 -28.70 2.54 -10.22
C ASP A 181 -28.20 3.84 -9.57
N ILE A 182 -26.92 4.07 -9.50
CA ILE A 182 -26.29 5.27 -8.93
C ILE A 182 -25.49 6.03 -9.99
N GLN A 183 -25.17 7.30 -9.71
CA GLN A 183 -24.19 8.07 -10.46
C GLN A 183 -22.81 7.87 -9.79
N ALA A 184 -22.11 6.80 -10.16
CA ALA A 184 -20.82 6.41 -9.60
C ALA A 184 -19.71 7.30 -10.12
N ILE A 185 -19.04 8.08 -9.25
CA ILE A 185 -18.00 9.04 -9.59
C ILE A 185 -16.71 8.65 -8.88
N SER A 186 -15.63 8.46 -9.65
CA SER A 186 -14.31 8.19 -9.08
C SER A 186 -13.51 9.46 -8.93
N LEU A 187 -13.11 9.79 -7.67
CA LEU A 187 -12.22 10.90 -7.36
C LEU A 187 -11.14 10.46 -6.37
N PRO A 188 -9.93 11.06 -6.43
CA PRO A 188 -8.96 10.94 -5.36
C PRO A 188 -9.54 11.41 -4.01
N PRO A 189 -9.12 10.83 -2.87
CA PRO A 189 -9.72 11.15 -1.57
C PRO A 189 -9.70 12.64 -1.19
N SER A 190 -8.65 13.38 -1.55
CA SER A 190 -8.56 14.83 -1.31
C SER A 190 -9.62 15.62 -2.08
N GLU A 191 -9.79 15.32 -3.37
CA GLU A 191 -10.79 15.97 -4.22
C GLU A 191 -12.20 15.58 -3.79
N ALA A 192 -12.43 14.30 -3.45
CA ALA A 192 -13.69 13.82 -2.92
C ALA A 192 -14.09 14.54 -1.63
N ARG A 193 -13.12 14.75 -0.71
CA ARG A 193 -13.32 15.51 0.53
C ARG A 193 -13.80 16.94 0.22
N ASP A 194 -13.12 17.61 -0.68
CA ASP A 194 -13.45 19.00 -1.02
C ASP A 194 -14.81 19.12 -1.70
N ALA A 195 -15.14 18.19 -2.61
CA ALA A 195 -16.46 18.10 -3.24
C ALA A 195 -17.57 17.79 -2.22
N PHE A 196 -17.28 16.92 -1.24
CA PHE A 196 -18.21 16.61 -0.16
C PHE A 196 -18.49 17.80 0.74
N ILE A 197 -17.44 18.52 1.21
CA ILE A 197 -17.60 19.72 2.05
C ILE A 197 -18.39 20.80 1.31
N GLN A 198 -18.20 20.96 0.01
CA GLN A 198 -18.93 21.93 -0.83
C GLN A 198 -20.36 21.49 -1.19
N GLY A 199 -20.82 20.31 -0.75
CA GLY A 199 -22.16 19.81 -1.05
C GLY A 199 -22.40 19.45 -2.54
N LYS A 200 -21.33 19.24 -3.32
CA LYS A 200 -21.39 18.92 -4.76
C LYS A 200 -21.71 17.46 -5.04
N ILE A 201 -21.65 16.61 -4.04
CA ILE A 201 -21.91 15.17 -4.11
C ILE A 201 -22.89 14.76 -3.00
N ASP A 202 -23.67 13.71 -3.28
CA ASP A 202 -24.75 13.29 -2.37
C ASP A 202 -24.23 12.34 -1.28
N ALA A 203 -23.30 11.45 -1.64
CA ALA A 203 -22.67 10.51 -0.72
C ALA A 203 -21.18 10.30 -1.08
N TRP A 204 -20.38 9.99 -0.05
CA TRP A 204 -18.96 9.67 -0.21
C TRP A 204 -18.63 8.37 0.49
N VAL A 205 -17.97 7.45 -0.21
CA VAL A 205 -17.45 6.20 0.34
C VAL A 205 -15.97 6.37 0.62
N THR A 206 -15.59 6.30 1.89
CA THR A 206 -14.24 6.67 2.32
C THR A 206 -13.77 5.86 3.52
N TRP A 207 -12.55 6.13 3.97
CA TRP A 207 -11.89 5.48 5.11
C TRP A 207 -11.12 6.49 5.95
N ASP A 208 -10.67 6.07 7.14
CA ASP A 208 -9.87 6.90 8.04
C ASP A 208 -8.47 7.22 7.44
N PRO A 209 -7.98 8.45 7.63
CA PRO A 209 -8.50 9.52 8.47
C PRO A 209 -9.64 10.35 7.86
N TYR A 210 -9.92 10.23 6.57
CA TYR A 210 -10.92 11.04 5.87
C TYR A 210 -12.31 10.88 6.48
N LEU A 211 -12.70 9.66 6.88
CA LEU A 211 -13.96 9.37 7.53
C LEU A 211 -14.08 10.14 8.87
N ALA A 212 -13.10 10.00 9.76
CA ALA A 212 -13.12 10.66 11.05
C ALA A 212 -13.08 12.20 10.92
N VAL A 213 -12.28 12.71 9.97
CA VAL A 213 -12.23 14.15 9.66
C VAL A 213 -13.60 14.65 9.17
N ALA A 214 -14.25 13.93 8.23
CA ALA A 214 -15.56 14.33 7.72
C ALA A 214 -16.63 14.30 8.83
N GLN A 215 -16.61 13.30 9.71
CA GLN A 215 -17.54 13.25 10.86
C GLN A 215 -17.36 14.44 11.81
N LYS A 216 -16.13 14.80 12.14
CA LYS A 216 -15.84 15.84 13.13
C LYS A 216 -15.88 17.26 12.54
N LYS A 217 -15.27 17.48 11.36
CA LYS A 217 -15.11 18.81 10.76
C LYS A 217 -16.29 19.20 9.84
N ALA A 218 -16.95 18.23 9.20
CA ALA A 218 -18.08 18.48 8.30
C ALA A 218 -19.42 17.96 8.84
N ASN A 219 -19.46 17.48 10.09
CA ASN A 219 -20.65 16.87 10.69
C ASN A 219 -21.28 15.78 9.81
N ALA A 220 -20.46 15.02 9.07
CA ALA A 220 -20.94 13.96 8.22
C ALA A 220 -21.61 12.86 9.04
N ARG A 221 -22.71 12.34 8.51
CA ARG A 221 -23.43 11.21 9.10
C ARG A 221 -23.03 9.93 8.34
N VAL A 222 -22.65 8.87 9.08
CA VAL A 222 -22.44 7.55 8.50
C VAL A 222 -23.80 6.94 8.15
N LEU A 223 -23.97 6.62 6.88
CA LEU A 223 -25.13 5.90 6.38
C LEU A 223 -24.97 4.39 6.62
N ARG A 224 -23.77 3.86 6.30
CA ARG A 224 -23.38 2.46 6.49
C ARG A 224 -21.86 2.40 6.64
N ASP A 225 -21.36 1.75 7.67
CA ASP A 225 -19.95 1.39 7.78
C ASP A 225 -19.66 0.01 7.17
N ALA A 226 -18.39 -0.42 7.17
CA ALA A 226 -18.00 -1.69 6.57
C ALA A 226 -18.22 -2.91 7.50
N SER A 227 -18.76 -2.72 8.71
CA SER A 227 -18.94 -3.81 9.69
C SER A 227 -19.83 -4.92 9.12
N GLY A 228 -19.32 -6.15 9.14
CA GLY A 228 -20.04 -7.33 8.65
C GLY A 228 -20.09 -7.51 7.13
N ILE A 229 -19.69 -6.51 6.32
CA ILE A 229 -19.76 -6.61 4.86
C ILE A 229 -18.42 -6.46 4.15
N ALA A 230 -17.45 -5.75 4.74
CA ALA A 230 -16.11 -5.56 4.16
C ALA A 230 -15.06 -5.46 5.29
N THR A 231 -14.84 -6.56 6.00
CA THR A 231 -13.96 -6.62 7.19
C THR A 231 -12.72 -7.49 7.00
N GLN A 232 -12.45 -7.98 5.78
CA GLN A 232 -11.34 -8.92 5.51
C GLN A 232 -9.97 -8.36 5.92
N GLY A 233 -9.83 -7.05 5.96
CA GLY A 233 -8.57 -6.34 6.13
C GLY A 233 -7.85 -6.20 4.79
N GLY A 234 -6.65 -5.64 4.86
CA GLY A 234 -5.80 -5.46 3.69
C GLY A 234 -4.65 -6.46 3.65
N TYR A 235 -3.73 -6.21 2.73
CA TYR A 235 -2.57 -7.06 2.49
C TYR A 235 -1.29 -6.24 2.45
N TYR A 236 -0.18 -6.84 2.82
CA TYR A 236 1.12 -6.46 2.34
C TYR A 236 1.37 -7.18 1.02
N MET A 237 1.69 -6.38 0.00
CA MET A 237 2.04 -6.83 -1.34
C MET A 237 3.52 -6.59 -1.59
N ALA A 238 4.12 -7.42 -2.43
CA ALA A 238 5.45 -7.17 -2.96
C ALA A 238 5.49 -7.40 -4.48
N SER A 239 6.45 -6.80 -5.17
CA SER A 239 6.75 -7.24 -6.52
C SER A 239 7.21 -8.70 -6.47
N ARG A 240 6.78 -9.54 -7.42
CA ARG A 240 7.16 -10.96 -7.44
C ARG A 240 8.67 -11.11 -7.45
N LYS A 241 9.35 -10.31 -8.26
CA LYS A 241 10.82 -10.32 -8.34
C LYS A 241 11.45 -10.07 -6.96
N PHE A 242 11.07 -9.00 -6.28
CA PHE A 242 11.62 -8.69 -4.95
C PHE A 242 11.37 -9.80 -3.94
N ALA A 243 10.15 -10.33 -3.88
CA ALA A 243 9.79 -11.38 -2.93
C ALA A 243 10.55 -12.69 -3.15
N THR A 244 10.84 -13.07 -4.42
CA THR A 244 11.54 -14.31 -4.74
C THR A 244 13.06 -14.19 -4.66
N GLU A 245 13.63 -13.03 -4.99
CA GLU A 245 15.08 -12.80 -4.95
C GLU A 245 15.57 -12.37 -3.54
N ASN A 246 14.69 -11.80 -2.70
CA ASN A 246 15.06 -11.26 -1.38
C ASN A 246 14.19 -11.78 -0.23
N PRO A 247 13.96 -13.10 -0.09
CA PRO A 247 13.04 -13.65 0.92
C PRO A 247 13.45 -13.28 2.36
N LYS A 248 14.74 -13.20 2.65
CA LYS A 248 15.25 -12.77 3.96
C LYS A 248 14.85 -11.33 4.28
N LEU A 249 14.95 -10.41 3.31
CA LEU A 249 14.55 -9.01 3.51
C LEU A 249 13.05 -8.88 3.73
N VAL A 250 12.23 -9.61 2.93
CA VAL A 250 10.77 -9.64 3.11
C VAL A 250 10.44 -10.14 4.51
N ARG A 251 11.04 -11.22 4.98
CA ARG A 251 10.80 -11.77 6.34
C ARG A 251 11.12 -10.73 7.42
N LEU A 252 12.28 -10.08 7.36
CA LEU A 252 12.69 -9.08 8.34
C LEU A 252 11.76 -7.87 8.35
N VAL A 253 11.33 -7.40 7.18
CA VAL A 253 10.36 -6.31 7.05
C VAL A 253 9.01 -6.68 7.67
N LEU A 254 8.48 -7.87 7.36
CA LEU A 254 7.21 -8.35 7.92
C LEU A 254 7.28 -8.57 9.44
N GLU A 255 8.42 -9.02 9.96
CA GLU A 255 8.67 -9.18 11.39
C GLU A 255 8.57 -7.84 12.13
N GLU A 256 9.24 -6.79 11.63
CA GLU A 256 9.19 -5.46 12.23
C GLU A 256 7.79 -4.83 12.12
N ILE A 257 7.06 -5.06 11.02
CA ILE A 257 5.69 -4.61 10.86
C ILE A 257 4.78 -5.28 11.90
N ASP A 258 4.87 -6.59 12.08
CA ASP A 258 4.05 -7.33 13.04
C ASP A 258 4.37 -6.97 14.48
N ASN A 259 5.66 -6.89 14.85
CA ASN A 259 6.11 -6.46 16.16
C ASN A 259 5.60 -5.05 16.50
N THR A 260 5.71 -4.13 15.53
CA THR A 260 5.17 -2.78 15.68
C THR A 260 3.65 -2.78 15.78
N GLY A 261 2.98 -3.61 15.02
CA GLY A 261 1.53 -3.79 15.12
C GLY A 261 1.10 -4.28 16.50
N LYS A 262 1.76 -5.31 17.03
CA LYS A 262 1.50 -5.82 18.40
C LYS A 262 1.75 -4.76 19.48
N TRP A 263 2.79 -3.94 19.30
CA TRP A 263 3.03 -2.80 20.18
C TRP A 263 1.89 -1.77 20.07
N GLY A 264 1.48 -1.41 18.85
CA GLY A 264 0.41 -0.44 18.59
C GLY A 264 -0.93 -0.87 19.18
N GLU A 265 -1.26 -2.17 19.13
CA GLU A 265 -2.47 -2.71 19.75
C GLU A 265 -2.52 -2.46 21.27
N LYS A 266 -1.36 -2.56 21.94
CA LYS A 266 -1.24 -2.39 23.40
C LYS A 266 -1.03 -0.93 23.83
N ASN A 267 -0.64 -0.05 22.90
CA ASN A 267 -0.18 1.31 23.20
C ASN A 267 -0.89 2.36 22.33
N ARG A 268 -2.21 2.28 22.20
CA ARG A 268 -3.01 3.12 21.30
C ARG A 268 -2.81 4.62 21.52
N ALA A 269 -2.72 5.08 22.78
CA ALA A 269 -2.43 6.47 23.11
C ALA A 269 -1.05 6.92 22.60
N GLU A 270 -0.03 6.06 22.71
CA GLU A 270 1.31 6.36 22.19
C GLU A 270 1.32 6.37 20.66
N VAL A 271 0.49 5.54 20.01
CA VAL A 271 0.30 5.62 18.54
C VAL A 271 -0.27 6.97 18.15
N VAL A 272 -1.28 7.50 18.88
CA VAL A 272 -1.85 8.83 18.61
C VAL A 272 -0.77 9.90 18.72
N LYS A 273 0.01 9.92 19.81
CA LYS A 273 1.11 10.88 19.99
C LYS A 273 2.16 10.80 18.87
N LEU A 274 2.47 9.59 18.42
CA LEU A 274 3.44 9.34 17.34
C LEU A 274 2.97 9.91 16.01
N ILE A 275 1.67 9.82 15.68
CA ILE A 275 1.15 10.20 14.36
C ILE A 275 0.72 11.68 14.27
N ILE A 276 0.41 12.36 15.39
CA ILE A 276 0.00 13.78 15.43
C ILE A 276 0.92 14.67 14.58
N PRO A 277 2.25 14.72 14.81
CA PRO A 277 3.13 15.65 14.11
C PRO A 277 3.21 15.40 12.59
N HIS A 278 2.87 14.18 12.15
CA HIS A 278 2.96 13.76 10.75
C HIS A 278 1.66 14.00 9.99
N LEU A 279 0.51 13.74 10.59
CA LEU A 279 -0.79 13.88 9.94
C LEU A 279 -1.37 15.31 10.07
N LYS A 280 -0.97 16.06 11.08
CA LYS A 280 -1.47 17.43 11.37
C LYS A 280 -3.00 17.47 11.48
N ILE A 281 -3.57 16.46 12.12
CA ILE A 281 -5.00 16.28 12.38
C ILE A 281 -5.19 16.36 13.90
N ASP A 282 -6.31 16.89 14.35
CA ASP A 282 -6.62 17.07 15.77
C ASP A 282 -6.57 15.73 16.51
N GLU A 283 -6.09 15.75 17.75
CA GLU A 283 -5.84 14.56 18.56
C GLU A 283 -7.09 13.70 18.78
N ASP A 284 -8.26 14.30 18.99
CA ASP A 284 -9.53 13.59 19.20
C ASP A 284 -9.98 12.84 17.95
N ILE A 285 -9.67 13.36 16.74
CA ILE A 285 -9.93 12.71 15.46
C ILE A 285 -8.98 11.52 15.28
N LEU A 286 -7.69 11.72 15.59
CA LEU A 286 -6.70 10.65 15.50
C LEU A 286 -6.96 9.54 16.53
N THR A 287 -7.40 9.89 17.74
CA THR A 287 -7.83 8.92 18.75
C THR A 287 -8.97 8.06 18.22
N THR A 288 -10.00 8.67 17.67
CA THR A 288 -11.12 7.95 17.03
C THR A 288 -10.63 6.99 15.93
N MET A 289 -9.70 7.44 15.07
CA MET A 289 -9.13 6.62 14.01
C MET A 289 -8.33 5.43 14.58
N VAL A 290 -7.47 5.66 15.57
CA VAL A 290 -6.62 4.63 16.18
C VAL A 290 -7.45 3.58 16.93
N GLU A 291 -8.53 3.99 17.59
CA GLU A 291 -9.46 3.08 18.27
C GLU A 291 -10.18 2.12 17.32
N ARG A 292 -10.47 2.57 16.09
CA ARG A 292 -11.12 1.74 15.05
C ARG A 292 -10.19 0.74 14.39
N ARG A 293 -8.87 0.96 14.49
CA ARG A 293 -7.86 0.11 13.84
C ARG A 293 -7.66 -1.21 14.55
N THR A 294 -7.38 -2.22 13.75
CA THR A 294 -6.83 -3.51 14.17
C THR A 294 -5.38 -3.58 13.72
N TYR A 295 -4.48 -4.00 14.59
CA TYR A 295 -3.05 -4.08 14.30
C TYR A 295 -2.58 -5.54 14.30
N GLY A 296 -1.47 -5.80 13.58
CA GLY A 296 -0.81 -7.09 13.46
C GLY A 296 -1.12 -7.80 12.15
N LEU A 297 -0.28 -8.80 11.86
CA LEU A 297 -0.32 -9.56 10.63
C LEU A 297 -0.87 -10.97 10.84
N ARG A 298 -1.21 -11.61 9.72
CA ARG A 298 -1.51 -13.04 9.58
C ARG A 298 -0.76 -13.59 8.37
N PRO A 299 -0.36 -14.87 8.39
CA PRO A 299 0.19 -15.51 7.21
C PRO A 299 -0.88 -15.56 6.10
N ILE A 300 -0.43 -15.69 4.85
CA ILE A 300 -1.33 -16.00 3.75
C ILE A 300 -1.75 -17.46 3.87
N THR A 301 -3.06 -17.70 3.95
CA THR A 301 -3.65 -19.04 4.03
C THR A 301 -4.59 -19.28 2.85
N PRO A 302 -4.88 -20.55 2.49
CA PRO A 302 -5.88 -20.87 1.46
C PRO A 302 -7.22 -20.19 1.70
N GLU A 303 -7.72 -20.19 2.94
CA GLU A 303 -9.00 -19.55 3.32
C GLU A 303 -9.00 -18.04 3.02
N ILE A 304 -7.90 -17.34 3.39
CA ILE A 304 -7.76 -15.92 3.11
C ILE A 304 -7.80 -15.66 1.61
N MET A 305 -7.15 -16.51 0.81
CA MET A 305 -7.12 -16.37 -0.64
C MET A 305 -8.43 -16.75 -1.31
N GLU A 306 -9.18 -17.71 -0.79
CA GLU A 306 -10.54 -18.02 -1.23
C GLU A 306 -11.48 -16.83 -1.00
N ASN A 307 -11.38 -16.15 0.14
CA ASN A 307 -12.16 -14.92 0.37
C ASN A 307 -11.74 -13.80 -0.59
N GLN A 308 -10.46 -13.66 -0.91
CA GLN A 308 -9.98 -12.71 -1.91
C GLN A 308 -10.48 -13.07 -3.32
N GLN A 309 -10.56 -14.36 -3.66
CA GLN A 309 -11.13 -14.83 -4.93
C GLN A 309 -12.61 -14.45 -5.05
N LYS A 310 -13.40 -14.61 -3.99
CA LYS A 310 -14.82 -14.19 -3.99
C LYS A 310 -14.99 -12.70 -4.30
N ILE A 311 -14.07 -11.86 -3.82
CA ILE A 311 -14.06 -10.42 -4.14
C ILE A 311 -13.74 -10.21 -5.63
N ALA A 312 -12.75 -10.91 -6.16
CA ALA A 312 -12.39 -10.83 -7.58
C ALA A 312 -13.55 -11.30 -8.49
N ASP A 313 -14.21 -12.39 -8.11
CA ASP A 313 -15.37 -12.94 -8.84
C ASP A 313 -16.55 -11.95 -8.84
N LEU A 314 -16.79 -11.28 -7.71
CA LEU A 314 -17.80 -10.23 -7.61
C LEU A 314 -17.48 -9.08 -8.57
N PHE A 315 -16.24 -8.60 -8.62
CA PHE A 315 -15.84 -7.55 -9.54
C PHE A 315 -15.95 -7.95 -11.02
N ALA A 316 -15.66 -9.20 -11.35
CA ALA A 316 -15.86 -9.73 -12.70
C ALA A 316 -17.34 -9.81 -13.06
N LYS A 317 -18.20 -10.33 -12.16
CA LYS A 317 -19.66 -10.39 -12.30
C LYS A 317 -20.27 -9.01 -12.53
N GLU A 318 -19.86 -8.03 -11.74
CA GLU A 318 -20.32 -6.64 -11.87
C GLU A 318 -19.64 -5.88 -13.03
N LYS A 319 -18.79 -6.54 -13.84
CA LYS A 319 -18.07 -5.96 -14.98
C LYS A 319 -17.17 -4.76 -14.60
N VAL A 320 -16.71 -4.76 -13.37
CA VAL A 320 -15.82 -3.71 -12.84
C VAL A 320 -14.38 -3.96 -13.22
N ILE A 321 -13.99 -5.24 -13.34
CA ILE A 321 -12.74 -5.66 -13.99
C ILE A 321 -13.06 -6.30 -15.35
N PRO A 322 -12.15 -6.21 -16.34
CA PRO A 322 -12.45 -6.58 -17.74
C PRO A 322 -12.65 -8.09 -17.94
N LYS A 323 -12.08 -8.93 -17.11
CA LYS A 323 -12.15 -10.39 -17.17
C LYS A 323 -11.96 -11.01 -15.78
N PRO A 324 -12.46 -12.25 -15.57
CA PRO A 324 -12.14 -13.03 -14.38
C PRO A 324 -10.62 -13.23 -14.24
N ILE A 325 -10.14 -13.27 -13.00
CA ILE A 325 -8.74 -13.54 -12.65
C ILE A 325 -8.67 -14.66 -11.62
N SER A 326 -7.53 -15.36 -11.57
CA SER A 326 -7.23 -16.36 -10.54
C SER A 326 -6.28 -15.75 -9.50
N ILE A 327 -6.75 -15.54 -8.28
CA ILE A 327 -5.91 -15.02 -7.18
C ILE A 327 -4.71 -15.95 -6.91
N LYS A 328 -4.84 -17.25 -7.18
CA LYS A 328 -3.75 -18.23 -7.07
C LYS A 328 -2.51 -17.82 -7.88
N GLU A 329 -2.67 -17.15 -9.01
CA GLU A 329 -1.54 -16.69 -9.84
C GLU A 329 -0.71 -15.59 -9.15
N ALA A 330 -1.31 -14.86 -8.20
CA ALA A 330 -0.62 -13.86 -7.38
C ALA A 330 -0.12 -14.42 -6.05
N MET A 331 -0.15 -15.73 -5.85
CA MET A 331 0.43 -16.40 -4.69
C MET A 331 1.89 -16.82 -4.95
N LEU A 332 2.59 -17.06 -3.86
CA LEU A 332 3.89 -17.74 -3.83
C LEU A 332 3.69 -19.25 -3.61
N THR A 333 4.74 -20.06 -3.81
CA THR A 333 4.71 -21.48 -3.44
C THR A 333 4.76 -21.66 -1.92
N THR A 334 4.44 -22.85 -1.43
CA THR A 334 4.53 -23.18 0.01
C THR A 334 5.93 -22.91 0.57
N GLU A 335 6.96 -23.31 -0.16
CA GLU A 335 8.37 -23.14 0.21
C GLU A 335 8.75 -21.64 0.25
N GLN A 336 8.28 -20.88 -0.73
CA GLN A 336 8.51 -19.44 -0.77
C GLN A 336 7.80 -18.72 0.39
N TYR A 337 6.55 -19.10 0.72
CA TYR A 337 5.88 -18.57 1.91
C TYR A 337 6.61 -18.94 3.20
N ALA A 338 7.10 -20.18 3.34
CA ALA A 338 7.91 -20.59 4.50
C ALA A 338 9.19 -19.75 4.64
N ALA A 339 9.79 -19.35 3.51
CA ALA A 339 10.99 -18.50 3.51
C ALA A 339 10.73 -17.07 3.96
N ILE A 340 9.58 -16.47 3.64
CA ILE A 340 9.26 -15.06 3.93
C ILE A 340 8.42 -14.85 5.20
N THR A 341 7.71 -15.87 5.68
CA THR A 341 6.81 -15.74 6.85
C THR A 341 7.60 -15.76 8.14
N PRO A 342 7.59 -14.69 8.96
CA PRO A 342 8.28 -14.69 10.24
C PRO A 342 7.53 -15.54 11.27
N GLU A 343 8.27 -16.08 12.25
CA GLU A 343 7.69 -16.89 13.34
C GLU A 343 6.64 -16.11 14.15
N THR A 344 6.80 -14.80 14.25
CA THR A 344 5.87 -13.92 14.96
C THR A 344 4.44 -13.99 14.46
N ILE A 345 4.22 -14.36 13.18
CA ILE A 345 2.90 -14.49 12.56
C ILE A 345 2.51 -15.93 12.23
N SER A 346 3.45 -16.89 12.25
CA SER A 346 3.19 -18.29 11.91
C SER A 346 2.57 -19.12 13.03
N GLN A 347 2.59 -18.63 14.29
CA GLN A 347 2.14 -19.34 15.48
C GLN A 347 0.64 -19.11 15.84
N LYS A 348 -0.24 -18.90 14.85
CA LYS A 348 -1.66 -18.73 15.15
C LYS A 348 -2.53 -19.66 14.33
#